data_cca0f62e03a15e81490e3f7d256a3c2c
#
_entry.id   cca0f62e03a15e81490e3f7d256a3c2c
#
_cell.length_a   1.000
_cell.length_b   1.000
_cell.length_c   1.000
_cell.angle_alpha   90.00
_cell.angle_beta   90.00
_cell.angle_gamma   90.00
#
_symmetry.space_group_name_H-M   'P 1'
#
loop_
_entity.id
_entity.type
_entity.pdbx_description
1 polymer ?
#
loop_
_entity_poly.entity_id
_entity_poly.type
_entity_poly.pdbx_seq_one_letter_code
_entity_poly.pdbx_strand_id
1 'polypeptide(L)'
;MFSKITLMSGGIAMSEITRVAVDAMGGDNAPGEIVKGAVDAVNSRGDIKVLLVGQEEVVKKELAQYTYSKEQIEVIHASEVIETAEPPVMAIRRKKDSSIVVAMNLVKRGEADAFVSAGSSGAILVGGQLIVGRIKGI
;
A
#
# COMPACT_ATOMS: atom_id res chain seq x y z
N MET A 1 -8.84 -3.81 -11.92
CA MET A 1 -9.15 -2.38 -12.01
C MET A 1 -10.61 -2.15 -11.71
N PHE A 2 -10.91 -1.14 -10.94
CA PHE A 2 -12.29 -0.82 -10.57
C PHE A 2 -12.66 0.55 -11.04
N SER A 3 -13.82 0.63 -11.66
CA SER A 3 -14.41 1.89 -12.08
C SER A 3 -15.65 2.16 -11.27
N LYS A 4 -15.79 3.38 -10.89
CA LYS A 4 -16.97 3.91 -10.27
C LYS A 4 -17.78 4.61 -11.33
N ILE A 5 -19.01 4.19 -11.49
CA ILE A 5 -19.92 4.84 -12.41
C ILE A 5 -20.65 5.94 -11.65
N THR A 6 -20.53 7.15 -12.14
CA THR A 6 -21.21 8.31 -11.58
C THR A 6 -22.22 8.81 -12.61
N LEU A 7 -23.48 8.88 -12.22
CA LEU A 7 -24.52 9.50 -13.05
C LEU A 7 -24.39 11.01 -12.96
N MET A 8 -24.26 11.61 -14.12
CA MET A 8 -24.28 13.06 -14.28
C MET A 8 -25.46 13.46 -15.13
N SER A 9 -25.83 14.71 -15.12
CA SER A 9 -26.96 15.19 -15.90
C SER A 9 -26.76 14.86 -17.37
N GLY A 10 -27.60 14.02 -17.92
CA GLY A 10 -27.53 13.61 -19.31
C GLY A 10 -26.53 12.55 -19.68
N GLY A 11 -25.89 11.87 -18.68
CA GLY A 11 -24.92 10.85 -19.01
C GLY A 11 -24.35 10.08 -17.82
N ILE A 12 -23.49 9.11 -18.14
CA ILE A 12 -22.76 8.32 -17.17
C ILE A 12 -21.27 8.63 -17.35
N ALA A 13 -20.65 9.13 -16.30
CA ALA A 13 -19.21 9.30 -16.26
C ALA A 13 -18.59 8.15 -15.48
N MET A 14 -17.50 7.59 -16.00
CA MET A 14 -16.69 6.59 -15.31
C MET A 14 -15.60 7.31 -14.52
N SER A 15 -15.54 7.06 -13.24
CA SER A 15 -14.41 7.47 -12.41
C SER A 15 -13.77 6.24 -11.81
N GLU A 16 -12.46 6.18 -11.90
CA GLU A 16 -11.69 5.08 -11.32
C GLU A 16 -11.33 5.38 -9.89
N ILE A 17 -11.43 4.36 -9.03
CA ILE A 17 -10.86 4.40 -7.70
C ILE A 17 -9.44 3.87 -7.82
N THR A 18 -8.47 4.69 -7.46
CA THR A 18 -7.07 4.30 -7.40
C THR A 18 -6.80 3.57 -6.09
N ARG A 19 -6.30 2.36 -6.20
CA ARG A 19 -5.96 1.52 -5.04
C ARG A 19 -4.47 1.63 -4.79
N VAL A 20 -4.11 2.11 -3.61
CA VAL A 20 -2.71 2.34 -3.24
C VAL A 20 -2.33 1.36 -2.11
N ALA A 21 -1.38 0.49 -2.39
CA ALA A 21 -0.78 -0.36 -1.35
C ALA A 21 0.26 0.45 -0.59
N VAL A 22 0.06 0.59 0.70
CA VAL A 22 0.94 1.36 1.58
C VAL A 22 1.62 0.41 2.56
N ASP A 23 2.94 0.45 2.58
CA ASP A 23 3.74 -0.25 3.58
C ASP A 23 3.56 0.44 4.94
N ALA A 24 2.69 -0.12 5.78
CA ALA A 24 2.37 0.46 7.08
C ALA A 24 3.52 0.35 8.08
N MET A 25 4.49 -0.53 7.82
CA MET A 25 5.59 -0.83 8.74
C MET A 25 6.91 -0.16 8.33
N GLY A 26 6.93 0.54 7.21
CA GLY A 26 8.15 1.17 6.70
C GLY A 26 8.38 2.57 7.27
N GLY A 27 9.63 2.84 7.64
CA GLY A 27 10.06 4.15 8.15
C GLY A 27 10.20 4.20 9.66
N ASP A 28 10.88 5.24 10.12
CA ASP A 28 11.28 5.38 11.53
C ASP A 28 10.09 5.60 12.48
N ASN A 29 9.00 6.15 11.96
CA ASN A 29 7.80 6.47 12.73
C ASN A 29 6.62 5.56 12.40
N ALA A 30 6.88 4.41 11.81
CA ALA A 30 5.86 3.42 11.52
C ALA A 30 5.47 2.66 12.80
N PRO A 31 4.22 2.19 12.90
CA PRO A 31 3.15 2.40 11.95
C PRO A 31 2.36 3.71 12.13
N GLY A 32 2.55 4.42 13.25
CA GLY A 32 1.70 5.54 13.67
C GLY A 32 1.55 6.63 12.60
N GLU A 33 2.66 7.22 12.15
CA GLU A 33 2.62 8.29 11.16
C GLU A 33 2.12 7.81 9.78
N ILE A 34 2.42 6.57 9.42
CA ILE A 34 1.96 6.01 8.15
C ILE A 34 0.44 5.82 8.16
N VAL A 35 -0.08 5.26 9.24
CA VAL A 35 -1.53 5.08 9.41
C VAL A 35 -2.25 6.43 9.43
N LYS A 36 -1.71 7.41 10.16
CA LYS A 36 -2.25 8.77 10.20
C LYS A 36 -2.31 9.38 8.80
N GLY A 37 -1.21 9.28 8.04
CA GLY A 37 -1.15 9.79 6.68
C GLY A 37 -2.18 9.12 5.74
N ALA A 38 -2.38 7.82 5.89
CA ALA A 38 -3.41 7.10 5.13
C ALA A 38 -4.82 7.59 5.46
N VAL A 39 -5.12 7.80 6.73
CA VAL A 39 -6.41 8.34 7.17
C VAL A 39 -6.61 9.75 6.64
N ASP A 40 -5.62 10.63 6.75
CA ASP A 40 -5.69 11.98 6.22
C ASP A 40 -5.94 11.99 4.69
N ALA A 41 -5.29 11.10 3.97
CA ALA A 41 -5.46 10.98 2.52
C ALA A 41 -6.89 10.58 2.13
N VAL A 42 -7.44 9.55 2.75
CA VAL A 42 -8.82 9.09 2.42
C VAL A 42 -9.87 10.08 2.89
N ASN A 43 -9.62 10.80 3.97
CA ASN A 43 -10.53 11.86 4.43
C ASN A 43 -10.53 13.08 3.50
N SER A 44 -9.44 13.28 2.76
CA SER A 44 -9.30 14.37 1.80
C SER A 44 -9.80 14.02 0.41
N ARG A 45 -9.84 12.73 0.06
CA ARG A 45 -10.16 12.27 -1.30
C ARG A 45 -11.05 11.04 -1.27
N GLY A 46 -12.15 11.12 -2.03
CA GLY A 46 -13.07 9.99 -2.18
C GLY A 46 -12.73 9.02 -3.32
N ASP A 47 -11.71 9.35 -4.14
CA ASP A 47 -11.34 8.58 -5.33
C ASP A 47 -10.16 7.63 -5.12
N ILE A 48 -9.77 7.42 -3.86
CA ILE A 48 -8.69 6.49 -3.50
C ILE A 48 -9.16 5.45 -2.49
N LYS A 49 -8.57 4.27 -2.58
CA LYS A 49 -8.66 3.24 -1.57
C LYS A 49 -7.24 2.87 -1.14
N VAL A 50 -6.98 2.85 0.15
CA VAL A 50 -5.68 2.50 0.71
C VAL A 50 -5.71 1.07 1.23
N LEU A 51 -4.74 0.27 0.79
CA LEU A 51 -4.48 -1.06 1.32
C LEU A 51 -3.28 -0.95 2.25
N LEU A 52 -3.54 -0.89 3.55
CA LEU A 52 -2.48 -0.81 4.57
C LEU A 52 -1.91 -2.20 4.82
N VAL A 53 -0.66 -2.38 4.44
CA VAL A 53 0.02 -3.67 4.52
C VAL A 53 0.96 -3.68 5.71
N GLY A 54 0.73 -4.58 6.65
CA GLY A 54 1.55 -4.69 7.86
C GLY A 54 1.00 -5.69 8.85
N GLN A 55 1.56 -5.66 10.05
CA GLN A 55 1.09 -6.51 11.13
C GLN A 55 -0.33 -6.08 11.53
N GLU A 56 -1.29 -6.93 11.25
CA GLU A 56 -2.72 -6.59 11.28
C GLU A 56 -3.17 -5.99 12.63
N GLU A 57 -2.77 -6.61 13.73
CA GLU A 57 -3.19 -6.15 15.06
C GLU A 57 -2.64 -4.75 15.37
N VAL A 58 -1.37 -4.52 15.02
CA VAL A 58 -0.70 -3.25 15.24
C VAL A 58 -1.34 -2.15 14.41
N VAL A 59 -1.58 -2.42 13.13
CA VAL A 59 -2.22 -1.48 12.20
C VAL A 59 -3.66 -1.16 12.61
N LYS A 60 -4.44 -2.18 12.97
CA LYS A 60 -5.82 -1.98 13.45
C LYS A 60 -5.90 -1.18 14.73
N LYS A 61 -4.96 -1.38 15.65
CA LYS A 61 -4.87 -0.62 16.89
C LYS A 61 -4.64 0.87 16.61
N GLU A 62 -3.75 1.18 15.65
CA GLU A 62 -3.53 2.57 15.24
C GLU A 62 -4.76 3.16 14.56
N LEU A 63 -5.39 2.43 13.65
CA LEU A 63 -6.61 2.88 12.96
C LEU A 63 -7.77 3.17 13.91
N ALA A 64 -7.86 2.47 15.03
CA ALA A 64 -8.93 2.65 16.00
C ALA A 64 -8.99 4.05 16.61
N GLN A 65 -7.92 4.82 16.52
CA GLN A 65 -7.83 6.20 17.02
C GLN A 65 -8.48 7.22 16.08
N TYR A 66 -8.83 6.83 14.85
CA TYR A 66 -9.27 7.76 13.82
C TYR A 66 -10.67 7.45 13.30
N THR A 67 -11.29 8.49 12.75
CA THR A 67 -12.57 8.39 12.03
C THR A 67 -12.30 8.50 10.54
N TYR A 68 -12.78 7.53 9.79
CA TYR A 68 -12.62 7.46 8.34
C TYR A 68 -13.68 6.56 7.72
N SER A 69 -13.87 6.65 6.40
CA SER A 69 -14.73 5.73 5.66
C SER A 69 -14.11 4.34 5.61
N LYS A 70 -14.76 3.37 6.21
CA LYS A 70 -14.27 1.98 6.31
C LYS A 70 -14.10 1.32 4.93
N GLU A 71 -14.79 1.80 3.93
CA GLU A 71 -14.67 1.31 2.56
C GLU A 71 -13.39 1.75 1.87
N GLN A 72 -12.77 2.82 2.34
CA GLN A 72 -11.56 3.39 1.73
C GLN A 72 -10.26 2.87 2.31
N ILE A 73 -10.28 2.15 3.43
CA ILE A 73 -9.08 1.54 4.02
C ILE A 73 -9.33 0.07 4.28
N GLU A 74 -8.41 -0.75 3.80
CA GLU A 74 -8.38 -2.19 4.04
C GLU A 74 -7.02 -2.55 4.62
N VAL A 75 -6.99 -3.41 5.64
CA VAL A 75 -5.76 -3.90 6.24
C VAL A 75 -5.40 -5.24 5.63
N ILE A 76 -4.20 -5.34 5.09
CA ILE A 76 -3.65 -6.58 4.54
C ILE A 76 -2.52 -7.04 5.46
N HIS A 77 -2.65 -8.24 6.00
CA HIS A 77 -1.68 -8.76 6.95
C HIS A 77 -0.34 -9.10 6.27
N ALA A 78 0.75 -8.70 6.93
CA ALA A 78 2.12 -9.11 6.62
C ALA A 78 2.87 -9.22 7.94
N SER A 79 3.47 -10.38 8.20
CA SER A 79 4.05 -10.68 9.51
C SER A 79 5.46 -10.15 9.71
N GLU A 80 6.18 -9.89 8.62
CA GLU A 80 7.60 -9.56 8.65
C GLU A 80 7.85 -8.11 8.21
N VAL A 81 8.97 -7.56 8.67
CA VAL A 81 9.44 -6.22 8.30
C VAL A 81 10.86 -6.33 7.77
N ILE A 82 11.14 -5.67 6.65
CA ILE A 82 12.52 -5.53 6.14
C ILE A 82 13.12 -4.27 6.77
N GLU A 83 14.17 -4.47 7.54
CA GLU A 83 14.90 -3.39 8.18
C GLU A 83 15.84 -2.69 7.18
N THR A 84 16.12 -1.41 7.43
CA THR A 84 16.93 -0.58 6.53
C THR A 84 18.34 -1.12 6.37
N ALA A 85 18.89 -1.74 7.42
CA ALA A 85 20.25 -2.27 7.43
C ALA A 85 20.39 -3.65 6.79
N GLU A 86 19.29 -4.31 6.44
CA GLU A 86 19.34 -5.63 5.83
C GLU A 86 19.80 -5.55 4.37
N PRO A 87 20.64 -6.52 3.90
CA PRO A 87 20.99 -6.60 2.49
C PRO A 87 19.74 -6.77 1.62
N PRO A 88 19.44 -5.84 0.70
CA PRO A 88 18.13 -5.78 0.02
C PRO A 88 17.74 -7.05 -0.74
N VAL A 89 18.65 -7.62 -1.51
CA VAL A 89 18.38 -8.81 -2.32
C VAL A 89 18.03 -10.01 -1.43
N MET A 90 18.77 -10.18 -0.35
CA MET A 90 18.55 -11.28 0.59
C MET A 90 17.24 -11.09 1.35
N ALA A 91 16.96 -9.86 1.78
CA ALA A 91 15.72 -9.53 2.49
C ALA A 91 14.49 -9.83 1.63
N ILE A 92 14.47 -9.37 0.39
CA ILE A 92 13.37 -9.64 -0.55
C ILE A 92 13.19 -11.14 -0.81
N ARG A 93 14.28 -11.89 -0.90
CA ARG A 93 14.21 -13.32 -1.15
C ARG A 93 13.76 -14.14 0.05
N ARG A 94 14.17 -13.75 1.25
CA ARG A 94 13.89 -14.49 2.50
C ARG A 94 12.59 -14.10 3.15
N LYS A 95 12.31 -12.79 3.23
CA LYS A 95 11.12 -12.26 3.92
C LYS A 95 9.94 -12.13 2.97
N LYS A 96 9.41 -13.26 2.55
CA LYS A 96 8.29 -13.32 1.59
C LYS A 96 6.99 -12.73 2.15
N ASP A 97 6.84 -12.73 3.46
CA ASP A 97 5.69 -12.16 4.15
C ASP A 97 6.00 -10.79 4.77
N SER A 98 6.99 -10.10 4.23
CA SER A 98 7.26 -8.72 4.63
C SER A 98 6.25 -7.77 4.00
N SER A 99 5.98 -6.65 4.69
CA SER A 99 5.05 -5.63 4.20
C SER A 99 5.42 -5.13 2.81
N ILE A 100 6.72 -4.96 2.51
CA ILE A 100 7.19 -4.55 1.18
C ILE A 100 6.86 -5.62 0.12
N VAL A 101 7.19 -6.88 0.37
CA VAL A 101 6.96 -7.96 -0.60
C VAL A 101 5.47 -8.19 -0.83
N VAL A 102 4.68 -8.23 0.24
CA VAL A 102 3.23 -8.40 0.15
C VAL A 102 2.59 -7.25 -0.64
N ALA A 103 2.95 -6.00 -0.32
CA ALA A 103 2.41 -4.84 -1.03
C ALA A 103 2.78 -4.83 -2.51
N MET A 104 4.02 -5.16 -2.86
CA MET A 104 4.45 -5.24 -4.26
C MET A 104 3.73 -6.36 -5.03
N ASN A 105 3.44 -7.48 -4.37
CA ASN A 105 2.66 -8.54 -4.99
C ASN A 105 1.21 -8.13 -5.26
N LEU A 106 0.62 -7.28 -4.43
CA LEU A 106 -0.69 -6.70 -4.72
C LEU A 106 -0.67 -5.91 -6.04
N VAL A 107 0.37 -5.12 -6.25
CA VAL A 107 0.55 -4.38 -7.52
C VAL A 107 0.75 -5.33 -8.69
N LYS A 108 1.62 -6.32 -8.54
CA LYS A 108 1.88 -7.31 -9.59
C LYS A 108 0.62 -8.06 -10.03
N ARG A 109 -0.24 -8.42 -9.08
CA ARG A 109 -1.49 -9.14 -9.37
C ARG A 109 -2.63 -8.24 -9.84
N GLY A 110 -2.41 -6.93 -9.92
CA GLY A 110 -3.46 -5.99 -10.30
C GLY A 110 -4.48 -5.71 -9.20
N GLU A 111 -4.21 -6.10 -7.96
CA GLU A 111 -5.05 -5.82 -6.80
C GLU A 111 -4.79 -4.43 -6.22
N ALA A 112 -3.66 -3.83 -6.56
CA ALA A 112 -3.34 -2.44 -6.29
C ALA A 112 -2.77 -1.78 -7.55
N ASP A 113 -2.93 -0.46 -7.64
CA ASP A 113 -2.49 0.33 -8.80
C ASP A 113 -1.13 0.99 -8.55
N ALA A 114 -0.78 1.19 -7.28
CA ALA A 114 0.45 1.85 -6.86
C ALA A 114 0.94 1.30 -5.53
N PHE A 115 2.21 1.53 -5.24
CA PHE A 115 2.86 1.17 -3.99
C PHE A 115 3.57 2.37 -3.39
N VAL A 116 3.43 2.57 -2.10
CA VAL A 116 4.09 3.64 -1.33
C VAL A 116 4.75 3.04 -0.09
N SER A 117 6.00 3.39 0.14
CA SER A 117 6.73 2.99 1.34
C SER A 117 7.74 4.07 1.75
N ALA A 118 7.88 4.26 3.04
CA ALA A 118 8.95 5.07 3.64
C ALA A 118 10.07 4.19 4.23
N GLY A 119 10.10 2.91 3.87
CA GLY A 119 11.05 1.93 4.37
C GLY A 119 12.36 1.88 3.59
N SER A 120 12.98 0.70 3.57
CA SER A 120 14.27 0.47 2.91
C SER A 120 14.23 0.79 1.41
N SER A 121 14.92 1.84 0.99
CA SER A 121 15.01 2.23 -0.43
C SER A 121 15.64 1.12 -1.28
N GLY A 122 16.64 0.42 -0.76
CA GLY A 122 17.26 -0.70 -1.45
C GLY A 122 16.29 -1.85 -1.69
N ALA A 123 15.52 -2.23 -0.67
CA ALA A 123 14.52 -3.27 -0.80
C ALA A 123 13.39 -2.88 -1.77
N ILE A 124 12.98 -1.61 -1.76
CA ILE A 124 11.98 -1.09 -2.69
C ILE A 124 12.49 -1.17 -4.14
N LEU A 125 13.72 -0.75 -4.38
CA LEU A 125 14.32 -0.83 -5.71
C LEU A 125 14.44 -2.27 -6.20
N VAL A 126 14.99 -3.15 -5.38
CA VAL A 126 15.16 -4.57 -5.73
C VAL A 126 13.81 -5.26 -5.93
N GLY A 127 12.87 -5.04 -5.03
CA GLY A 127 11.52 -5.60 -5.14
C GLY A 127 10.78 -5.08 -6.35
N GLY A 128 10.92 -3.80 -6.66
CA GLY A 128 10.36 -3.19 -7.86
C GLY A 128 10.84 -3.89 -9.13
N GLN A 129 12.12 -4.19 -9.22
CA GLN A 129 12.67 -4.90 -10.37
C GLN A 129 12.29 -6.37 -10.42
N LEU A 130 12.38 -7.06 -9.29
CA LEU A 130 12.22 -8.53 -9.25
C LEU A 130 10.76 -8.98 -9.19
N ILE A 131 9.90 -8.21 -8.53
CA ILE A 131 8.50 -8.59 -8.30
C ILE A 131 7.58 -7.90 -9.31
N VAL A 132 7.60 -6.57 -9.32
CA VAL A 132 6.72 -5.79 -10.20
C VAL A 132 7.19 -5.83 -11.64
N GLY A 133 8.47 -5.70 -11.85
CA GLY A 133 9.08 -5.68 -13.18
C GLY A 133 9.21 -4.27 -13.75
N ARG A 134 10.02 -4.16 -14.78
CA ARG A 134 10.27 -2.89 -15.47
C ARG A 134 9.22 -2.63 -16.55
N ILE A 135 8.97 -1.36 -16.81
CA ILE A 135 8.18 -0.96 -17.98
C ILE A 135 8.97 -1.40 -19.23
N LYS A 136 8.27 -2.03 -20.17
CA LYS A 136 8.89 -2.53 -21.39
C LYS A 136 9.49 -1.38 -22.19
N GLY A 137 10.76 -1.51 -22.53
CA GLY A 137 11.47 -0.49 -23.31
C GLY A 137 12.26 0.53 -22.49
N ILE A 138 12.26 0.37 -21.16
CA ILE A 138 13.06 1.22 -20.26
C ILE A 138 14.20 0.40 -19.64
#